data_fc0b27d42954ae24e0647022439f0222
#
_entry.id   fc0b27d42954ae24e0647022439f0222
#
_cell.length_a   1.000
_cell.length_b   1.000
_cell.length_c   1.000
_cell.angle_alpha   90.00
_cell.angle_beta   90.00
_cell.angle_gamma   90.00
#
_symmetry.space_group_name_H-M   'P 1'
#
loop_
_entity.id
_entity.type
_entity.pdbx_description
1 polymer ?
#
loop_
_entity_poly.entity_id
_entity_poly.type
_entity_poly.pdbx_seq_one_letter_code
_entity_poly.pdbx_strand_id
1 'polypeptide(L)'
;MRIVSHRKLKEIYETPGREDAKVALERWYHVSSEAQWRNLSEMKEDFPSVDYVGNQHYVFNIRGNRYRLVVVVKFLMGYIFVRFVGTHQEYDRIDCANI
;
A
#
# COMPACT_ATOMS: atom_id res chain seq x y z
N MET A 1 -6.98 9.20 5.92
CA MET A 1 -7.06 9.16 4.43
C MET A 1 -8.19 8.24 4.01
N ARG A 2 -8.82 8.52 2.89
CA ARG A 2 -9.85 7.66 2.32
C ARG A 2 -9.21 6.66 1.35
N ILE A 3 -9.42 5.37 1.58
CA ILE A 3 -8.76 4.32 0.81
C ILE A 3 -9.73 3.69 -0.19
N VAL A 4 -9.34 3.67 -1.46
CA VAL A 4 -10.08 3.05 -2.56
C VAL A 4 -9.19 1.96 -3.14
N SER A 5 -9.44 0.69 -2.88
CA SER A 5 -10.53 0.21 -2.05
C SER A 5 -10.02 -0.89 -1.10
N HIS A 6 -10.66 -1.01 0.04
CA HIS A 6 -10.39 -2.11 0.98
C HIS A 6 -10.60 -3.48 0.34
N ARG A 7 -11.53 -3.56 -0.60
CA ARG A 7 -11.86 -4.80 -1.32
C ARG A 7 -10.64 -5.41 -2.03
N LYS A 8 -9.80 -4.57 -2.64
CA LYS A 8 -8.58 -5.06 -3.32
C LYS A 8 -7.62 -5.73 -2.36
N LEU A 9 -7.53 -5.23 -1.13
CA LEU A 9 -6.69 -5.84 -0.09
C LEU A 9 -7.26 -7.19 0.31
N LYS A 10 -8.58 -7.28 0.49
CA LYS A 10 -9.26 -8.52 0.87
C LYS A 10 -9.07 -9.60 -0.19
N GLU A 11 -9.14 -9.24 -1.46
CA GLU A 11 -8.96 -10.17 -2.56
C GLU A 11 -7.59 -10.86 -2.48
N ILE A 12 -6.57 -10.15 -2.03
CA ILE A 12 -5.23 -10.72 -1.89
C ILE A 12 -5.18 -11.75 -0.76
N TYR A 13 -5.57 -11.39 0.45
CA TYR A 13 -5.42 -12.33 1.57
C TYR A 13 -6.50 -13.42 1.60
N GLU A 14 -7.54 -13.29 0.78
CA GLU A 14 -8.50 -14.36 0.56
C GLU A 14 -8.05 -15.32 -0.56
N THR A 15 -6.96 -14.99 -1.26
CA THR A 15 -6.37 -15.87 -2.25
C THR A 15 -5.63 -17.01 -1.54
N PRO A 16 -5.86 -18.29 -1.91
CA PRO A 16 -5.13 -19.41 -1.30
C PRO A 16 -3.61 -19.22 -1.37
N GLY A 17 -2.94 -19.44 -0.26
CA GLY A 17 -1.50 -19.27 -0.11
C GLY A 17 -1.06 -17.87 0.29
N ARG A 18 -1.99 -16.92 0.41
CA ARG A 18 -1.67 -15.53 0.77
C ARG A 18 -2.41 -15.04 2.02
N GLU A 19 -2.95 -15.97 2.80
CA GLU A 19 -3.67 -15.65 4.04
C GLU A 19 -2.77 -14.97 5.05
N ASP A 20 -1.47 -15.20 4.98
CA ASP A 20 -0.48 -14.60 5.88
C ASP A 20 -0.33 -13.08 5.66
N ALA A 21 -0.84 -12.54 4.57
CA ALA A 21 -0.84 -11.09 4.33
C ALA A 21 -1.92 -10.35 5.12
N LYS A 22 -2.92 -11.07 5.64
CA LYS A 22 -4.12 -10.45 6.23
C LYS A 22 -3.82 -9.47 7.35
N VAL A 23 -3.07 -9.91 8.36
CA VAL A 23 -2.81 -9.08 9.54
C VAL A 23 -2.08 -7.80 9.16
N ALA A 24 -1.05 -7.91 8.32
CA ALA A 24 -0.26 -6.75 7.91
C ALA A 24 -1.04 -5.79 7.01
N LEU A 25 -1.85 -6.31 6.08
CA LEU A 25 -2.67 -5.48 5.21
C LEU A 25 -3.79 -4.78 5.97
N GLU A 26 -4.44 -5.47 6.90
CA GLU A 26 -5.49 -4.86 7.72
C GLU A 26 -4.91 -3.80 8.66
N ARG A 27 -3.70 -4.03 9.19
CA ARG A 27 -3.02 -3.01 10.00
C ARG A 27 -2.70 -1.78 9.16
N TRP A 28 -2.17 -1.99 7.95
CA TRP A 28 -1.91 -0.88 7.02
C TRP A 28 -3.20 -0.10 6.72
N TYR A 29 -4.28 -0.81 6.44
CA TYR A 29 -5.57 -0.20 6.17
C TYR A 29 -6.06 0.65 7.35
N HIS A 30 -6.00 0.08 8.55
CA HIS A 30 -6.46 0.76 9.76
C HIS A 30 -5.65 2.02 10.02
N VAL A 31 -4.32 1.92 10.04
CA VAL A 31 -3.45 3.07 10.28
C VAL A 31 -3.64 4.15 9.21
N SER A 32 -3.67 3.74 7.95
CA SER A 32 -3.79 4.68 6.83
C SER A 32 -5.16 5.37 6.79
N SER A 33 -6.24 4.64 7.12
CA SER A 33 -7.58 5.22 7.10
C SER A 33 -7.77 6.27 8.19
N GLU A 34 -7.07 6.16 9.32
CA GLU A 34 -7.12 7.13 10.40
C GLU A 34 -6.12 8.26 10.24
N ALA A 35 -5.15 8.11 9.35
CA ALA A 35 -4.11 9.11 9.13
C ALA A 35 -4.65 10.32 8.36
N GLN A 36 -3.97 11.46 8.54
CA GLN A 36 -4.24 12.69 7.80
C GLN A 36 -2.91 13.23 7.25
N TRP A 37 -2.18 12.38 6.56
CA TRP A 37 -0.87 12.74 6.00
C TRP A 37 -0.99 13.86 4.98
N ARG A 38 -0.10 14.84 5.07
CA ARG A 38 -0.03 15.96 4.14
C ARG A 38 1.13 15.82 3.16
N ASN A 39 2.08 14.93 3.46
CA ASN A 39 3.29 14.73 2.66
C ASN A 39 3.96 13.41 3.02
N LEU A 40 5.02 13.08 2.29
CA LEU A 40 5.79 11.85 2.49
C LEU A 40 6.41 11.78 3.89
N SER A 41 6.90 12.89 4.41
CA SER A 41 7.50 12.92 5.74
C SER A 41 6.54 12.43 6.82
N GLU A 42 5.30 12.89 6.77
CA GLU A 42 4.27 12.46 7.73
C GLU A 42 3.91 10.99 7.53
N MET A 43 3.83 10.54 6.28
CA MET A 43 3.58 9.14 5.99
C MET A 43 4.68 8.25 6.55
N LYS A 44 5.94 8.68 6.47
CA LYS A 44 7.09 7.93 6.98
C LYS A 44 7.12 7.85 8.51
N GLU A 45 6.43 8.72 9.20
CA GLU A 45 6.31 8.61 10.66
C GLU A 45 5.56 7.33 11.05
N ASP A 46 4.57 6.92 10.25
CA ASP A 46 3.80 5.71 10.48
C ASP A 46 4.39 4.50 9.75
N PHE A 47 4.97 4.72 8.58
CA PHE A 47 5.54 3.66 7.73
C PHE A 47 6.95 4.06 7.26
N PRO A 48 7.97 3.88 8.11
CA PRO A 48 9.32 4.37 7.80
C PRO A 48 9.94 3.83 6.51
N SER A 49 9.53 2.65 6.06
CA SER A 49 10.09 2.02 4.87
C SER A 49 9.33 2.33 3.57
N VAL A 50 8.33 3.20 3.63
CA VAL A 50 7.60 3.55 2.41
C VAL A 50 8.49 4.27 1.42
N ASP A 51 8.40 3.91 0.15
CA ASP A 51 9.19 4.51 -0.93
C ASP A 51 8.31 5.27 -1.91
N TYR A 52 8.78 6.45 -2.32
CA TYR A 52 8.19 7.16 -3.44
C TYR A 52 8.87 6.69 -4.72
N VAL A 53 8.08 6.22 -5.69
CA VAL A 53 8.61 5.69 -6.95
C VAL A 53 8.29 6.55 -8.17
N GLY A 54 7.80 7.77 -7.93
CA GLY A 54 7.43 8.71 -8.99
C GLY A 54 5.95 8.67 -9.33
N ASN A 55 5.48 9.69 -10.04
CA ASN A 55 4.13 9.77 -10.57
C ASN A 55 3.04 9.59 -9.49
N GLN A 56 3.29 10.12 -8.28
CA GLN A 56 2.40 10.01 -7.12
C GLN A 56 2.18 8.57 -6.63
N HIS A 57 3.04 7.64 -7.04
CA HIS A 57 2.99 6.25 -6.61
C HIS A 57 3.95 6.01 -5.43
N TYR A 58 3.47 5.24 -4.46
CA TYR A 58 4.20 4.91 -3.24
C TYR A 58 4.12 3.41 -3.01
N VAL A 59 5.21 2.83 -2.50
CA VAL A 59 5.32 1.39 -2.26
C VAL A 59 5.52 1.12 -0.79
N PHE A 60 4.66 0.29 -0.22
CA PHE A 60 4.76 -0.16 1.17
C PHE A 60 5.21 -1.61 1.21
N ASN A 61 6.12 -1.91 2.12
CA ASN A 61 6.49 -3.29 2.44
C ASN A 61 5.44 -3.86 3.39
N ILE A 62 4.91 -5.02 3.05
CA ILE A 62 3.87 -5.68 3.83
C ILE A 62 4.44 -7.02 4.32
N ARG A 63 4.28 -7.29 5.61
CA ARG A 63 4.82 -8.48 6.26
C ARG A 63 6.33 -8.59 5.98
N GLY A 64 7.08 -7.60 6.47
CA GLY A 64 8.49 -7.45 6.15
C GLY A 64 8.67 -7.21 4.65
N ASN A 65 9.34 -8.12 3.96
CA ASN A 65 9.59 -8.02 2.51
C ASN A 65 8.76 -8.99 1.68
N ARG A 66 7.80 -9.69 2.30
CA ARG A 66 7.10 -10.75 1.59
C ARG A 66 6.15 -10.22 0.50
N TYR A 67 5.48 -9.11 0.79
CA TYR A 67 4.53 -8.49 -0.14
C TYR A 67 4.87 -7.03 -0.36
N ARG A 68 4.44 -6.51 -1.51
CA ARG A 68 4.51 -5.09 -1.86
C ARG A 68 3.12 -4.57 -2.14
N LEU A 69 2.83 -3.41 -1.58
CA LEU A 69 1.58 -2.69 -1.83
C LEU A 69 1.92 -1.39 -2.55
N VAL A 70 1.39 -1.22 -3.75
CA VAL A 70 1.58 0.00 -4.54
C VAL A 70 0.30 0.80 -4.53
N VAL A 71 0.41 2.07 -4.18
CA VAL A 71 -0.74 2.97 -4.09
C VAL A 71 -0.42 4.29 -4.80
N VAL A 72 -1.48 4.97 -5.24
CA VAL A 72 -1.39 6.39 -5.62
C VAL A 72 -1.93 7.20 -4.45
N VAL A 73 -1.19 8.21 -4.01
CA VAL A 73 -1.61 9.06 -2.90
C VAL A 73 -1.85 10.47 -3.41
N LYS A 74 -3.04 10.97 -3.14
CA LYS A 74 -3.44 12.36 -3.41
C LYS A 74 -3.55 13.06 -2.07
N PHE A 75 -2.44 13.61 -1.58
CA PHE A 75 -2.38 14.21 -0.25
C PHE A 75 -3.39 15.33 -0.06
N LEU A 76 -3.49 16.22 -1.04
CA LEU A 76 -4.37 17.36 -0.94
C LEU A 76 -5.84 16.94 -0.80
N MET A 77 -6.23 15.90 -1.52
CA MET A 77 -7.60 15.37 -1.49
C MET A 77 -7.85 14.39 -0.35
N GLY A 78 -6.78 13.88 0.26
CA GLY A 78 -6.88 12.89 1.33
C GLY A 78 -7.25 11.49 0.85
N TYR A 79 -6.88 11.12 -0.38
CA TYR A 79 -7.22 9.83 -0.98
C TYR A 79 -6.00 8.97 -1.22
N ILE A 80 -6.19 7.64 -1.03
CA ILE A 80 -5.22 6.62 -1.39
C ILE A 80 -5.93 5.62 -2.31
N PHE A 81 -5.35 5.40 -3.50
CA PHE A 81 -5.89 4.44 -4.45
C PHE A 81 -4.97 3.22 -4.49
N VAL A 82 -5.51 2.05 -4.13
CA VAL A 82 -4.76 0.79 -4.19
C VAL A 82 -4.61 0.37 -5.63
N ARG A 83 -3.37 0.22 -6.10
CA ARG A 83 -3.08 -0.10 -7.50
C ARG A 83 -2.60 -1.53 -7.68
N PHE A 84 -1.85 -2.05 -6.72
CA PHE A 84 -1.26 -3.39 -6.84
C PHE A 84 -0.94 -3.92 -5.45
N VAL A 85 -1.21 -5.21 -5.23
CA VAL A 85 -0.71 -5.95 -4.07
C VAL A 85 -0.23 -7.30 -4.58
N GLY A 86 0.99 -7.67 -4.24
CA GLY A 86 1.53 -8.96 -4.65
C GLY A 86 2.82 -9.29 -3.94
N THR A 87 3.39 -10.42 -4.29
CA THR A 87 4.69 -10.85 -3.76
C THR A 87 5.79 -9.94 -4.30
N HIS A 88 6.96 -10.00 -3.65
CA HIS A 88 8.14 -9.27 -4.12
C HIS A 88 8.47 -9.64 -5.57
N GLN A 89 8.36 -10.92 -5.93
CA GLN A 89 8.64 -11.38 -7.30
C GLN A 89 7.66 -10.81 -8.31
N GLU A 90 6.38 -10.75 -7.94
CA GLU A 90 5.35 -10.14 -8.79
C GLU A 90 5.60 -8.64 -8.96
N TYR A 91 5.98 -7.97 -7.89
CA TYR A 91 6.32 -6.55 -7.91
C TYR A 91 7.48 -6.26 -8.87
N ASP A 92 8.48 -7.14 -8.91
CA ASP A 92 9.65 -6.97 -9.78
C ASP A 92 9.31 -7.03 -11.28
N ARG A 93 8.10 -7.51 -11.62
CA ARG A 93 7.65 -7.65 -13.00
C ARG A 93 6.77 -6.51 -13.48
N ILE A 94 6.42 -5.57 -12.62
CA ILE A 94 5.54 -4.46 -12.98
C ILE A 94 6.30 -3.14 -13.04
N ASP A 95 5.75 -2.18 -13.78
CA ASP A 95 6.21 -0.80 -13.74
C ASP A 95 5.43 -0.07 -12.66
N CYS A 96 5.94 -0.08 -11.44
CA CYS A 96 5.21 0.38 -10.26
C CYS A 96 4.84 1.86 -10.28
N ALA A 97 5.49 2.67 -11.10
CA ALA A 97 5.18 4.10 -11.19
C ALA A 97 4.10 4.42 -12.22
N ASN A 98 3.63 3.43 -12.99
CA ASN A 98 2.71 3.66 -14.11
C ASN A 98 1.48 2.74 -14.12
N ILE A 99 1.27 2.00 -13.06
CA ILE A 99 0.10 1.13 -12.98
C ILE A 99 -1.11 1.82 -12.38
#